data_2bc66832ee34606810c7a4cb521163b0
#
_entry.id   2bc66832ee34606810c7a4cb521163b0
#
_cell.length_a   1.000
_cell.length_b   1.000
_cell.length_c   1.000
_cell.angle_alpha   90.00
_cell.angle_beta   90.00
_cell.angle_gamma   90.00
#
_symmetry.space_group_name_H-M   'P 1'
#
loop_
_entity.id
_entity.type
_entity.pdbx_description
1 polymer ?
#
loop_
_entity_poly.entity_id
_entity_poly.type
_entity_poly.pdbx_seq_one_letter_code
_entity_poly.pdbx_strand_id
1 'polypeptide(L)'
;AAALLFFGTRAVTTGIIAPEAEPTETVPVPSVSAPVEPTTTPVPVEAVIAERLAIVLHPRADCWVSLTLDGESEPVVSRTMRAGESTSFEADDEMNLIVGDPGAFAFTINQQAGKSFDAGNPVTLHITRQNYRNFVAP
;
A
#
# COMPACT_ATOMS: atom_id res chain seq x y z
N ALA A 1 -21.99 45.10 -34.75
CA ALA A 1 -23.43 45.01 -35.03
C ALA A 1 -23.88 43.56 -35.04
N ALA A 2 -25.05 43.36 -34.47
CA ALA A 2 -25.90 42.17 -34.50
C ALA A 2 -25.55 41.02 -33.50
N ALA A 3 -26.30 41.09 -32.41
CA ALA A 3 -26.63 40.03 -31.49
C ALA A 3 -27.51 38.95 -32.15
N LEU A 4 -27.38 37.72 -31.70
CA LEU A 4 -28.45 36.75 -31.76
C LEU A 4 -28.41 35.85 -30.52
N LEU A 5 -29.34 36.16 -29.64
CA LEU A 5 -29.83 35.35 -28.53
C LEU A 5 -30.56 34.11 -29.08
N PHE A 6 -30.17 32.94 -28.65
CA PHE A 6 -31.04 31.76 -28.76
C PHE A 6 -31.37 31.25 -27.35
N PHE A 7 -32.55 31.60 -26.92
CA PHE A 7 -33.27 30.95 -25.84
C PHE A 7 -33.81 29.63 -26.36
N GLY A 8 -33.33 28.55 -25.76
CA GLY A 8 -33.90 27.23 -25.97
C GLY A 8 -34.45 26.69 -24.67
N THR A 9 -35.70 27.04 -24.37
CA THR A 9 -36.52 26.37 -23.38
C THR A 9 -36.84 24.96 -23.83
N ARG A 10 -36.49 23.96 -23.05
CA ARG A 10 -37.06 22.64 -23.22
C ARG A 10 -37.68 22.14 -21.89
N ALA A 11 -38.94 21.84 -22.09
CA ALA A 11 -39.96 21.44 -21.12
C ALA A 11 -39.59 20.21 -20.31
N VAL A 12 -39.97 20.31 -19.05
CA VAL A 12 -40.15 19.26 -18.07
C VAL A 12 -41.21 18.29 -18.56
N THR A 13 -40.87 17.00 -18.63
CA THR A 13 -41.88 15.97 -18.68
C THR A 13 -41.78 15.17 -17.34
N THR A 14 -42.70 15.45 -16.50
CA THR A 14 -43.04 14.72 -15.30
C THR A 14 -43.56 13.34 -15.71
N GLY A 15 -42.79 12.31 -15.53
CA GLY A 15 -43.22 10.92 -15.58
C GLY A 15 -43.23 10.34 -14.18
N ILE A 16 -44.40 10.43 -13.51
CA ILE A 16 -44.65 9.73 -12.28
C ILE A 16 -45.00 8.30 -12.66
N ILE A 17 -44.08 7.37 -12.44
CA ILE A 17 -44.44 5.94 -12.39
C ILE A 17 -44.18 5.49 -10.98
N ALA A 18 -45.25 5.21 -10.28
CA ALA A 18 -45.22 4.55 -8.99
C ALA A 18 -44.71 3.10 -9.17
N PRO A 19 -43.72 2.66 -8.41
CA PRO A 19 -43.39 1.26 -8.41
C PRO A 19 -44.43 0.51 -7.59
N GLU A 20 -45.12 -0.37 -8.26
CA GLU A 20 -45.94 -1.43 -7.68
C GLU A 20 -45.09 -2.27 -6.74
N ALA A 21 -45.53 -2.38 -5.51
CA ALA A 21 -44.94 -3.23 -4.51
C ALA A 21 -45.20 -4.69 -4.86
N GLU A 22 -44.22 -5.41 -5.30
CA GLU A 22 -44.30 -6.87 -5.38
C GLU A 22 -44.08 -7.49 -4.01
N PRO A 23 -44.85 -8.55 -3.69
CA PRO A 23 -44.80 -9.17 -2.37
C PRO A 23 -43.48 -9.90 -2.17
N THR A 24 -42.88 -9.57 -1.06
CA THR A 24 -41.69 -10.21 -0.50
C THR A 24 -41.92 -11.69 -0.32
N GLU A 25 -41.34 -12.50 -1.13
CA GLU A 25 -41.21 -13.92 -0.86
C GLU A 25 -40.05 -14.09 0.15
N THR A 26 -40.48 -14.35 1.39
CA THR A 26 -39.60 -14.64 2.51
C THR A 26 -38.96 -16.01 2.29
N VAL A 27 -37.76 -16.06 1.75
CA VAL A 27 -36.94 -17.25 1.76
C VAL A 27 -36.33 -17.35 3.16
N PRO A 28 -36.57 -18.39 3.92
CA PRO A 28 -35.87 -18.59 5.18
C PRO A 28 -34.42 -18.95 4.88
N VAL A 29 -33.52 -18.02 5.09
CA VAL A 29 -32.09 -18.26 5.16
C VAL A 29 -31.84 -19.17 6.37
N PRO A 30 -31.27 -20.36 6.21
CA PRO A 30 -30.83 -21.12 7.36
C PRO A 30 -29.71 -20.34 8.03
N SER A 31 -29.99 -19.91 9.24
CA SER A 31 -29.03 -19.30 10.15
C SER A 31 -27.97 -20.34 10.49
N VAL A 32 -26.88 -20.37 9.76
CA VAL A 32 -25.66 -21.07 10.19
C VAL A 32 -24.81 -20.05 10.92
N SER A 33 -25.16 -19.80 12.15
CA SER A 33 -24.26 -19.21 13.12
C SER A 33 -23.26 -20.28 13.55
N ALA A 34 -22.14 -20.32 12.89
CA ALA A 34 -20.92 -20.85 13.46
C ALA A 34 -19.97 -19.68 13.64
N PRO A 35 -19.73 -19.17 14.84
CA PRO A 35 -18.58 -18.35 15.09
C PRO A 35 -17.36 -19.26 15.00
N VAL A 36 -16.74 -19.26 13.84
CA VAL A 36 -15.36 -19.74 13.73
C VAL A 36 -14.52 -18.65 14.36
N GLU A 37 -14.24 -18.77 15.63
CA GLU A 37 -13.13 -18.08 16.25
C GLU A 37 -11.90 -18.47 15.42
N PRO A 38 -11.19 -17.51 14.82
CA PRO A 38 -9.85 -17.79 14.33
C PRO A 38 -8.99 -18.02 15.58
N THR A 39 -8.83 -19.26 15.95
CA THR A 39 -7.76 -19.67 16.86
C THR A 39 -6.47 -19.39 16.11
N THR A 40 -5.97 -18.19 16.23
CA THR A 40 -4.60 -17.87 15.88
C THR A 40 -3.73 -18.54 16.94
N THR A 41 -3.46 -19.80 16.72
CA THR A 41 -2.35 -20.45 17.39
C THR A 41 -1.12 -19.63 17.04
N PRO A 42 -0.40 -19.04 18.01
CA PRO A 42 0.88 -18.42 17.72
C PRO A 42 1.80 -19.53 17.24
N VAL A 43 1.99 -19.60 15.94
CA VAL A 43 3.03 -20.43 15.35
C VAL A 43 4.34 -19.86 15.89
N PRO A 44 5.20 -20.64 16.54
CA PRO A 44 6.50 -20.17 16.95
C PRO A 44 7.20 -19.67 15.70
N VAL A 45 7.61 -18.44 15.72
CA VAL A 45 8.39 -17.84 14.63
C VAL A 45 9.79 -18.42 14.72
N GLU A 46 9.90 -19.71 14.41
CA GLU A 46 11.17 -20.30 14.08
C GLU A 46 11.62 -19.64 12.80
N ALA A 47 12.80 -19.05 12.86
CA ALA A 47 13.51 -18.33 11.82
C ALA A 47 13.27 -18.91 10.41
N VAL A 48 12.13 -18.57 9.85
CA VAL A 48 11.89 -18.78 8.44
C VAL A 48 12.87 -17.82 7.76
N ILE A 49 13.90 -18.38 7.15
CA ILE A 49 14.69 -17.64 6.17
C ILE A 49 13.64 -17.21 5.13
N ALA A 50 13.35 -15.95 5.08
CA ALA A 50 12.34 -15.46 4.16
C ALA A 50 12.77 -15.88 2.76
N GLU A 51 11.92 -16.63 2.07
CA GLU A 51 12.20 -17.06 0.69
C GLU A 51 12.32 -15.85 -0.24
N ARG A 52 11.71 -14.74 0.13
CA ARG A 52 11.75 -13.44 -0.55
C ARG A 52 11.82 -12.30 0.44
N LEU A 53 12.34 -11.19 -0.03
CA LEU A 53 12.34 -9.94 0.71
C LEU A 53 11.15 -9.09 0.23
N ALA A 54 10.23 -8.79 1.13
CA ALA A 54 9.15 -7.84 0.87
C ALA A 54 9.43 -6.56 1.64
N ILE A 55 9.53 -5.43 0.95
CA ILE A 55 9.71 -4.12 1.56
C ILE A 55 8.51 -3.23 1.25
N VAL A 56 8.06 -2.51 2.24
CA VAL A 56 7.06 -1.46 2.06
C VAL A 56 7.67 -0.14 2.52
N LEU A 57 7.61 0.85 1.65
CA LEU A 57 8.17 2.18 1.86
C LEU A 57 7.06 3.14 2.31
N HIS A 58 7.29 3.87 3.40
CA HIS A 58 6.35 4.82 3.99
C HIS A 58 7.05 6.14 4.32
N PRO A 59 7.23 7.05 3.36
CA PRO A 59 7.78 8.36 3.67
C PRO A 59 6.81 9.16 4.55
N ARG A 60 7.34 9.80 5.58
CA ARG A 60 6.62 10.71 6.48
C ARG A 60 6.64 12.15 6.00
N ALA A 61 7.63 12.49 5.18
CA ALA A 61 7.74 13.74 4.45
C ALA A 61 8.21 13.43 3.02
N ASP A 62 8.21 14.43 2.15
CA ASP A 62 8.70 14.27 0.79
C ASP A 62 10.18 13.86 0.81
N CYS A 63 10.48 12.71 0.27
CA CYS A 63 11.81 12.11 0.33
C CYS A 63 12.19 11.47 -1.01
N TRP A 64 13.39 11.75 -1.47
CA TRP A 64 13.92 11.06 -2.66
C TRP A 64 14.35 9.64 -2.29
N VAL A 65 13.92 8.71 -3.12
CA VAL A 65 14.16 7.27 -2.93
C VAL A 65 14.62 6.64 -4.24
N SER A 66 15.63 5.80 -4.16
CA SER A 66 16.04 4.91 -5.24
C SER A 66 16.14 3.49 -4.72
N LEU A 67 15.47 2.57 -5.39
CA LEU A 67 15.45 1.15 -5.04
C LEU A 67 15.85 0.31 -6.24
N THR A 68 16.85 -0.53 -6.03
CA THR A 68 17.30 -1.54 -6.98
C THR A 68 17.09 -2.92 -6.38
N LEU A 69 16.64 -3.88 -7.17
CA LEU A 69 16.34 -5.24 -6.74
C LEU A 69 17.30 -6.22 -7.43
N ASP A 70 17.66 -7.28 -6.71
CA ASP A 70 18.38 -8.46 -7.23
C ASP A 70 19.62 -8.14 -8.08
N GLY A 71 20.35 -7.08 -7.71
CA GLY A 71 21.58 -6.68 -8.41
C GLY A 71 21.38 -6.11 -9.81
N GLU A 72 20.15 -5.73 -10.17
CA GLU A 72 19.88 -5.07 -11.44
C GLU A 72 20.66 -3.75 -11.56
N SER A 73 20.99 -3.35 -12.77
CA SER A 73 21.72 -2.11 -13.02
C SER A 73 20.81 -0.88 -12.99
N GLU A 74 19.53 -1.07 -13.21
CA GLU A 74 18.52 -0.01 -13.22
C GLU A 74 17.64 -0.06 -11.97
N PRO A 75 17.40 1.07 -11.32
CA PRO A 75 16.49 1.12 -10.19
C PRO A 75 15.04 0.94 -10.63
N VAL A 76 14.30 0.10 -9.93
CA VAL A 76 12.84 -0.06 -10.11
C VAL A 76 12.06 1.18 -9.66
N VAL A 77 12.67 1.96 -8.77
CA VAL A 77 12.19 3.28 -8.34
C VAL A 77 13.38 4.21 -8.23
N SER A 78 13.24 5.41 -8.78
CA SER A 78 14.19 6.52 -8.61
C SER A 78 13.42 7.82 -8.73
N ARG A 79 12.80 8.26 -7.63
CA ARG A 79 11.96 9.46 -7.60
C ARG A 79 11.76 9.99 -6.19
N THR A 80 11.24 11.19 -6.11
CA THR A 80 10.72 11.71 -4.83
C THR A 80 9.35 11.09 -4.56
N MET A 81 9.23 10.42 -3.42
CA MET A 81 7.96 9.96 -2.85
C MET A 81 7.40 11.05 -1.95
N ARG A 82 6.09 11.19 -1.93
CA ARG A 82 5.40 12.19 -1.11
C ARG A 82 5.08 11.64 0.28
N ALA A 83 4.94 12.56 1.22
CA ALA A 83 4.48 12.24 2.55
C ALA A 83 3.17 11.42 2.53
N GLY A 84 3.14 10.31 3.26
CA GLY A 84 1.97 9.43 3.35
C GLY A 84 1.76 8.48 2.17
N GLU A 85 2.62 8.53 1.15
CA GLU A 85 2.62 7.54 0.07
C GLU A 85 3.07 6.18 0.63
N SER A 86 2.54 5.10 0.07
CA SER A 86 2.94 3.74 0.42
C SER A 86 3.14 2.92 -0.84
N THR A 87 4.30 2.29 -0.94
CA THR A 87 4.61 1.43 -2.09
C THR A 87 5.35 0.19 -1.61
N SER A 88 4.97 -0.97 -2.12
CA SER A 88 5.57 -2.26 -1.80
C SER A 88 6.37 -2.82 -2.96
N PHE A 89 7.48 -3.49 -2.64
CA PHE A 89 8.35 -4.18 -3.59
C PHE A 89 8.77 -5.53 -3.03
N GLU A 90 9.08 -6.45 -3.92
CA GLU A 90 9.60 -7.77 -3.57
C GLU A 90 10.91 -8.02 -4.33
N ALA A 91 11.87 -8.63 -3.65
CA ALA A 91 13.13 -9.08 -4.22
C ALA A 91 13.35 -10.55 -3.89
N ASP A 92 14.01 -11.27 -4.78
CA ASP A 92 14.29 -12.69 -4.56
C ASP A 92 15.51 -12.89 -3.64
N ASP A 93 16.54 -12.07 -3.76
CA ASP A 93 17.78 -12.22 -3.02
C ASP A 93 18.24 -10.99 -2.26
N GLU A 94 18.25 -9.84 -2.92
CA GLU A 94 18.76 -8.61 -2.34
C GLU A 94 18.07 -7.36 -2.86
N MET A 95 18.15 -6.31 -2.08
CA MET A 95 17.70 -4.99 -2.48
C MET A 95 18.66 -3.91 -2.01
N ASN A 96 18.87 -2.91 -2.84
CA ASN A 96 19.68 -1.75 -2.53
C ASN A 96 18.78 -0.51 -2.51
N LEU A 97 18.57 0.05 -1.32
CA LEU A 97 17.70 1.18 -1.08
C LEU A 97 18.53 2.40 -0.72
N ILE A 98 18.37 3.47 -1.48
CA ILE A 98 18.96 4.78 -1.20
C ILE A 98 17.85 5.73 -0.79
N VAL A 99 18.00 6.38 0.36
CA VAL A 99 17.04 7.30 0.94
C VAL A 99 17.70 8.65 1.13
N GLY A 100 17.14 9.69 0.53
CA GLY A 100 17.71 11.05 0.59
C GLY A 100 17.56 11.71 1.96
N ASP A 101 16.42 11.52 2.62
CA ASP A 101 16.17 11.97 3.99
C ASP A 101 15.69 10.80 4.86
N PRO A 102 16.61 10.09 5.50
CA PRO A 102 16.26 8.92 6.29
C PRO A 102 15.46 9.24 7.56
N GLY A 103 15.55 10.46 8.10
CA GLY A 103 14.75 10.88 9.25
C GLY A 103 13.27 11.06 8.94
N ALA A 104 12.95 11.37 7.69
CA ALA A 104 11.59 11.51 7.19
C ALA A 104 11.02 10.22 6.58
N PHE A 105 11.73 9.10 6.73
CA PHE A 105 11.43 7.85 6.05
C PHE A 105 11.16 6.70 7.02
N ALA A 106 10.13 5.94 6.73
CA ALA A 106 9.83 4.69 7.41
C ALA A 106 9.66 3.57 6.39
N PHE A 107 9.97 2.38 6.78
CA PHE A 107 9.80 1.19 5.96
C PHE A 107 9.51 -0.04 6.82
N THR A 108 8.99 -1.07 6.19
CA THR A 108 8.85 -2.39 6.79
C THR A 108 9.52 -3.43 5.90
N ILE A 109 10.13 -4.44 6.50
CA ILE A 109 10.70 -5.58 5.79
C ILE A 109 10.02 -6.84 6.30
N ASN A 110 9.45 -7.64 5.42
CA ASN A 110 8.75 -8.87 5.77
C ASN A 110 7.74 -8.66 6.92
N GLN A 111 6.95 -7.58 6.83
CA GLN A 111 5.94 -7.15 7.81
C GLN A 111 6.52 -6.69 9.18
N GLN A 112 7.83 -6.60 9.31
CA GLN A 112 8.49 -6.07 10.50
C GLN A 112 8.91 -4.63 10.27
N ALA A 113 8.69 -3.77 11.27
CA ALA A 113 9.07 -2.37 11.18
C ALA A 113 10.59 -2.23 11.02
N GLY A 114 11.01 -1.42 10.06
CA GLY A 114 12.41 -1.08 9.89
C GLY A 114 12.91 -0.14 10.98
N LYS A 115 14.21 -0.14 11.19
CA LYS A 115 14.87 0.81 12.09
C LYS A 115 14.64 2.24 11.62
N SER A 116 14.50 3.14 12.57
CA SER A 116 14.55 4.57 12.30
C SER A 116 16.00 5.02 12.15
N PHE A 117 16.21 5.95 11.25
CA PHE A 117 17.50 6.62 11.06
C PHE A 117 17.39 8.09 11.44
N ASP A 118 18.49 8.67 11.84
CA ASP A 118 18.54 10.09 12.13
C ASP A 118 18.43 10.91 10.83
N ALA A 119 17.83 12.09 10.94
CA ALA A 119 17.80 13.05 9.86
C ALA A 119 19.25 13.51 9.52
N GLY A 120 19.51 13.66 8.25
CA GLY A 120 20.86 14.11 7.83
C GLY A 120 21.21 13.65 6.41
N ASN A 121 22.37 13.01 6.32
CA ASN A 121 22.90 12.59 5.02
C ASN A 121 22.09 11.43 4.42
N PRO A 122 22.05 11.32 3.09
CA PRO A 122 21.47 10.16 2.41
C PRO A 122 22.09 8.87 2.92
N VAL A 123 21.23 7.85 3.10
CA VAL A 123 21.65 6.52 3.57
C VAL A 123 21.42 5.50 2.46
N THR A 124 22.39 4.62 2.29
CA THR A 124 22.28 3.46 1.43
C THR A 124 22.15 2.20 2.28
N LEU A 125 21.08 1.45 2.05
CA LEU A 125 20.78 0.21 2.74
C LEU A 125 20.91 -0.94 1.75
N HIS A 126 21.91 -1.79 1.96
CA HIS A 126 22.05 -3.05 1.23
C HIS A 126 21.43 -4.18 2.06
N ILE A 127 20.24 -4.58 1.69
CA ILE A 127 19.41 -5.55 2.41
C ILE A 127 19.41 -6.87 1.65
N THR A 128 19.79 -7.93 2.31
CA THR A 128 19.79 -9.30 1.77
C THR A 128 18.94 -10.21 2.64
N ARG A 129 18.60 -11.39 2.15
CA ARG A 129 17.87 -12.41 2.94
C ARG A 129 18.59 -12.79 4.23
N GLN A 130 19.91 -12.70 4.27
CA GLN A 130 20.71 -13.03 5.43
C GLN A 130 20.81 -11.89 6.44
N ASN A 131 20.79 -10.64 5.98
CA ASN A 131 21.07 -9.49 6.83
C ASN A 131 19.85 -8.61 7.16
N TYR A 132 18.68 -8.84 6.55
CA TYR A 132 17.50 -7.97 6.69
C TYR A 132 17.11 -7.71 8.16
N ARG A 133 17.37 -8.68 9.05
CA ARG A 133 17.10 -8.55 10.48
C ARG A 133 17.90 -7.44 11.15
N ASN A 134 19.05 -7.07 10.58
CA ASN A 134 19.86 -5.95 11.08
C ASN A 134 19.18 -4.61 10.83
N PHE A 135 18.24 -4.55 9.90
CA PHE A 135 17.50 -3.35 9.52
C PHE A 135 16.08 -3.28 10.12
N VAL A 136 15.68 -4.29 10.85
CA VAL A 136 14.40 -4.35 11.56
C VAL A 136 14.58 -3.76 12.96
N ALA A 137 13.56 -3.05 13.44
CA ALA A 137 13.51 -2.56 14.80
C ALA A 137 13.43 -3.74 15.80
N PRO A 138 14.04 -3.61 16.99
CA PRO A 138 13.98 -4.64 18.03
C PRO A 138 12.57 -4.82 18.58
#